data_e7cad12ac7bb07b57ab093b2a8e65e35
#
_entry.id   e7cad12ac7bb07b57ab093b2a8e65e35
#
_cell.length_a   1.000
_cell.length_b   1.000
_cell.length_c   1.000
_cell.angle_alpha   90.00
_cell.angle_beta   90.00
_cell.angle_gamma   90.00
#
_symmetry.space_group_name_H-M   'P 1'
#
loop_
_entity.id
_entity.type
_entity.pdbx_description
1 polymer ?
#
loop_
_entity_poly.entity_id
_entity_poly.type
_entity_poly.pdbx_seq_one_letter_code
_entity_poly.pdbx_strand_id
1 'polypeptide(L)'
;YHSLGLDKGVTAAQAGTELRRLDAMYLFYNLMTAKNKEGQVYLTTLGYSLNEAGEIDLVALVGASMEGPVVAQGDWQSSLPIALSSAKVYRDGAAVSASAIQEYDVLYYNRSMATLWAYSDKVTGTIQALEPSGASPTSVTVAGRTCTIETASAAYALSNLGQYRLGDTVTLLLGRTGGVAAVVGGVAAQNSEKVGVVTAVENASYSDGKGGTYTAQTVTLLATDGQSYRYPYNATGMKNGDLVRVTVSDEAGGVTLRRLTSVSLSGKVNADGTKVGSYALADNAEILDVSDGYGVRVYPSRLAGVSLSGASVRYYSLNGAGEIDRMVLEDVTGDMHQYGMLTNVTTIPTGGMSNYYSYELDVGGVSYALPQSTTKY
;
A
#
# COMPACT_ATOMS: atom_id res chain seq x y z
N TYR A 1 -5.80 -42.66 -11.99
CA TYR A 1 -6.46 -41.53 -12.59
C TYR A 1 -7.67 -41.12 -11.74
N HIS A 2 -8.75 -41.91 -11.71
CA HIS A 2 -9.94 -41.64 -10.87
C HIS A 2 -9.61 -41.63 -9.36
N SER A 3 -8.79 -42.58 -8.88
CA SER A 3 -8.41 -42.68 -7.48
C SER A 3 -7.66 -41.47 -6.92
N LEU A 4 -7.05 -40.69 -7.78
CA LEU A 4 -6.36 -39.44 -7.43
C LEU A 4 -7.23 -38.20 -7.70
N GLY A 5 -8.47 -38.37 -8.18
CA GLY A 5 -9.37 -37.28 -8.52
C GLY A 5 -8.94 -36.44 -9.71
N LEU A 6 -8.07 -36.96 -10.58
CA LEU A 6 -7.55 -36.23 -11.75
C LEU A 6 -8.61 -36.00 -12.82
N ASP A 7 -9.70 -36.73 -12.78
CA ASP A 7 -10.83 -36.65 -13.71
C ASP A 7 -11.83 -35.53 -13.40
N LYS A 8 -11.70 -34.85 -12.30
CA LYS A 8 -12.64 -33.77 -11.94
C LYS A 8 -12.66 -32.68 -13.01
N GLY A 9 -13.86 -32.39 -13.54
CA GLY A 9 -14.07 -31.37 -14.60
C GLY A 9 -13.61 -31.80 -16.01
N VAL A 10 -12.98 -32.95 -16.15
CA VAL A 10 -12.57 -33.49 -17.47
C VAL A 10 -13.75 -34.09 -18.17
N THR A 11 -14.02 -33.69 -19.41
CA THR A 11 -15.16 -34.14 -20.21
C THR A 11 -14.81 -35.26 -21.21
N ALA A 12 -13.52 -35.53 -21.45
CA ALA A 12 -13.05 -36.64 -22.24
C ALA A 12 -13.28 -37.95 -21.48
N ALA A 13 -14.44 -38.59 -21.71
CA ALA A 13 -14.94 -39.69 -20.89
C ALA A 13 -14.36 -41.06 -21.24
N GLN A 14 -13.70 -41.24 -22.40
CA GLN A 14 -13.23 -42.56 -22.88
C GLN A 14 -11.86 -42.47 -23.53
N ALA A 15 -11.08 -43.54 -23.44
CA ALA A 15 -9.83 -43.68 -24.17
C ALA A 15 -10.07 -43.55 -25.68
N GLY A 16 -9.27 -42.73 -26.35
CA GLY A 16 -9.41 -42.44 -27.78
C GLY A 16 -10.25 -41.20 -28.10
N THR A 17 -10.86 -40.55 -27.11
CA THR A 17 -11.51 -39.23 -27.29
C THR A 17 -10.44 -38.13 -27.33
N GLU A 18 -10.58 -37.16 -28.23
CA GLU A 18 -9.67 -35.98 -28.28
C GLU A 18 -9.73 -35.20 -26.98
N LEU A 19 -8.55 -34.92 -26.41
CA LEU A 19 -8.39 -34.10 -25.21
C LEU A 19 -8.46 -32.62 -25.61
N ARG A 20 -9.47 -31.90 -25.14
CA ARG A 20 -9.60 -30.46 -25.35
C ARG A 20 -8.62 -29.70 -24.43
N ARG A 21 -8.25 -28.47 -24.79
CA ARG A 21 -7.39 -27.63 -23.96
C ARG A 21 -7.95 -27.44 -22.55
N LEU A 22 -9.27 -27.32 -22.41
CA LEU A 22 -9.92 -27.21 -21.09
C LEU A 22 -9.75 -28.48 -20.27
N ASP A 23 -9.89 -29.65 -20.87
CA ASP A 23 -9.68 -30.94 -20.19
C ASP A 23 -8.21 -31.08 -19.70
N ALA A 24 -7.26 -30.65 -20.54
CA ALA A 24 -5.85 -30.63 -20.15
C ALA A 24 -5.60 -29.66 -18.97
N MET A 25 -6.24 -28.51 -18.95
CA MET A 25 -6.15 -27.57 -17.83
C MET A 25 -6.68 -28.20 -16.51
N TYR A 26 -7.83 -28.87 -16.56
CA TYR A 26 -8.38 -29.57 -15.40
C TYR A 26 -7.45 -30.69 -14.93
N LEU A 27 -6.87 -31.47 -15.83
CA LEU A 27 -5.91 -32.52 -15.49
C LEU A 27 -4.68 -31.96 -14.75
N PHE A 28 -4.10 -30.89 -15.28
CA PHE A 28 -2.95 -30.25 -14.61
C PHE A 28 -3.34 -29.65 -13.27
N TYR A 29 -4.46 -28.95 -13.18
CA TYR A 29 -4.93 -28.38 -11.93
C TYR A 29 -5.18 -29.48 -10.88
N ASN A 30 -5.88 -30.54 -11.24
CA ASN A 30 -6.15 -31.66 -10.35
C ASN A 30 -4.86 -32.37 -9.94
N LEU A 31 -3.87 -32.49 -10.84
CA LEU A 31 -2.56 -33.06 -10.50
C LEU A 31 -1.85 -32.21 -9.46
N MET A 32 -1.87 -30.87 -9.59
CA MET A 32 -1.23 -29.99 -8.61
C MET A 32 -1.82 -30.15 -7.20
N THR A 33 -3.12 -30.41 -7.10
CA THR A 33 -3.81 -30.61 -5.81
C THR A 33 -3.85 -32.07 -5.34
N ALA A 34 -3.43 -33.03 -6.17
CA ALA A 34 -3.37 -34.44 -5.81
C ALA A 34 -2.33 -34.70 -4.70
N LYS A 35 -2.62 -35.64 -3.81
CA LYS A 35 -1.69 -36.09 -2.78
C LYS A 35 -0.83 -37.26 -3.26
N ASN A 36 0.46 -37.20 -2.95
CA ASN A 36 1.38 -38.30 -3.16
C ASN A 36 1.15 -39.45 -2.14
N LYS A 37 1.96 -40.50 -2.18
CA LYS A 37 1.84 -41.63 -1.28
C LYS A 37 2.11 -41.29 0.20
N GLU A 38 2.90 -40.25 0.45
CA GLU A 38 3.20 -39.71 1.77
C GLU A 38 2.12 -38.75 2.28
N GLY A 39 1.06 -38.50 1.49
CA GLY A 39 -0.04 -37.61 1.87
C GLY A 39 0.24 -36.11 1.60
N GLN A 40 1.39 -35.78 0.99
CA GLN A 40 1.73 -34.41 0.64
C GLN A 40 1.07 -34.01 -0.67
N VAL A 41 0.59 -32.77 -0.77
CA VAL A 41 0.04 -32.22 -2.00
C VAL A 41 1.17 -32.02 -3.01
N TYR A 42 1.00 -32.52 -4.23
CA TYR A 42 2.07 -32.52 -5.28
C TYR A 42 2.66 -31.11 -5.51
N LEU A 43 1.83 -30.08 -5.53
CA LEU A 43 2.28 -28.69 -5.67
C LEU A 43 3.34 -28.30 -4.63
N THR A 44 3.18 -28.75 -3.38
CA THR A 44 4.14 -28.41 -2.31
C THR A 44 5.50 -29.09 -2.51
N THR A 45 5.54 -30.25 -3.19
CA THR A 45 6.81 -30.89 -3.56
C THR A 45 7.57 -30.14 -4.64
N LEU A 46 6.90 -29.23 -5.36
CA LEU A 46 7.49 -28.33 -6.35
C LEU A 46 7.94 -26.99 -5.74
N GLY A 47 7.80 -26.82 -4.42
CA GLY A 47 8.21 -25.62 -3.70
C GLY A 47 7.18 -24.49 -3.65
N TYR A 48 5.93 -24.76 -4.05
CA TYR A 48 4.85 -23.79 -3.96
C TYR A 48 4.01 -23.98 -2.70
N SER A 49 3.35 -22.93 -2.24
CA SER A 49 2.51 -22.93 -1.03
C SER A 49 1.03 -23.16 -1.34
N LEU A 50 0.33 -23.64 -0.31
CA LEU A 50 -1.14 -23.65 -0.27
C LEU A 50 -1.60 -22.48 0.62
N ASN A 51 -2.81 -21.99 0.38
CA ASN A 51 -3.47 -21.02 1.24
C ASN A 51 -3.96 -21.71 2.55
N GLU A 52 -4.49 -20.94 3.48
CA GLU A 52 -5.00 -21.45 4.76
C GLU A 52 -6.14 -22.47 4.59
N ALA A 53 -6.87 -22.42 3.47
CA ALA A 53 -7.92 -23.39 3.15
C ALA A 53 -7.38 -24.70 2.53
N GLY A 54 -6.06 -24.80 2.33
CA GLY A 54 -5.41 -25.96 1.71
C GLY A 54 -5.56 -26.02 0.17
N GLU A 55 -5.93 -24.90 -0.45
CA GLU A 55 -6.03 -24.75 -1.90
C GLU A 55 -4.73 -24.12 -2.46
N ILE A 56 -4.59 -24.14 -3.79
CA ILE A 56 -3.44 -23.49 -4.45
C ILE A 56 -3.44 -21.99 -4.11
N ASP A 57 -2.34 -21.51 -3.50
CA ASP A 57 -2.12 -20.10 -3.32
C ASP A 57 -1.75 -19.45 -4.67
N LEU A 58 -2.77 -19.01 -5.40
CA LEU A 58 -2.60 -18.40 -6.71
C LEU A 58 -1.82 -17.08 -6.63
N VAL A 59 -1.92 -16.35 -5.53
CA VAL A 59 -1.19 -15.08 -5.34
C VAL A 59 0.31 -15.36 -5.19
N ALA A 60 0.66 -16.32 -4.35
CA ALA A 60 2.06 -16.73 -4.18
C ALA A 60 2.61 -17.36 -5.48
N LEU A 61 1.81 -18.18 -6.18
CA LEU A 61 2.19 -18.81 -7.44
C LEU A 61 2.49 -17.78 -8.54
N VAL A 62 1.60 -16.83 -8.75
CA VAL A 62 1.80 -15.73 -9.70
C VAL A 62 2.99 -14.87 -9.27
N GLY A 63 3.07 -14.56 -7.98
CA GLY A 63 4.18 -13.81 -7.42
C GLY A 63 5.54 -14.47 -7.65
N ALA A 64 5.65 -15.78 -7.46
CA ALA A 64 6.88 -16.53 -7.70
C ALA A 64 7.28 -16.59 -9.19
N SER A 65 6.33 -16.41 -10.10
CA SER A 65 6.55 -16.41 -11.55
C SER A 65 6.85 -15.02 -12.13
N MET A 66 6.81 -13.97 -11.32
CA MET A 66 7.15 -12.60 -11.74
C MET A 66 8.67 -12.41 -11.82
N GLU A 67 9.11 -11.86 -12.92
CA GLU A 67 10.50 -11.39 -13.13
C GLU A 67 10.57 -9.88 -12.88
N GLY A 68 11.73 -9.39 -12.41
CA GLY A 68 11.93 -7.98 -12.03
C GLY A 68 12.55 -7.86 -10.64
N PRO A 69 12.52 -6.68 -10.00
CA PRO A 69 11.92 -5.45 -10.50
C PRO A 69 12.74 -4.72 -11.57
N VAL A 70 12.04 -3.94 -12.39
CA VAL A 70 12.60 -2.96 -13.33
C VAL A 70 12.01 -1.60 -13.01
N VAL A 71 12.80 -0.53 -12.99
CA VAL A 71 12.29 0.82 -12.76
C VAL A 71 11.90 1.43 -14.10
N ALA A 72 10.71 2.02 -14.18
CA ALA A 72 10.25 2.75 -15.36
C ALA A 72 10.97 4.11 -15.47
N GLN A 73 12.20 4.09 -15.99
CA GLN A 73 13.04 5.26 -16.20
C GLN A 73 13.70 5.22 -17.58
N GLY A 74 13.75 6.36 -18.27
CA GLY A 74 14.33 6.44 -19.61
C GLY A 74 13.62 5.52 -20.59
N ASP A 75 14.38 4.77 -21.39
CA ASP A 75 13.85 3.80 -22.36
C ASP A 75 13.61 2.41 -21.73
N TRP A 76 12.85 2.38 -20.63
CA TRP A 76 12.55 1.14 -19.89
C TRP A 76 11.79 0.10 -20.74
N GLN A 77 11.06 0.55 -21.75
CA GLN A 77 10.25 -0.32 -22.60
C GLN A 77 11.12 -1.29 -23.40
N SER A 78 12.28 -0.82 -23.87
CA SER A 78 13.22 -1.67 -24.61
C SER A 78 13.95 -2.69 -23.72
N SER A 79 13.98 -2.47 -22.42
CA SER A 79 14.59 -3.39 -21.45
C SER A 79 13.69 -4.57 -21.08
N LEU A 80 12.39 -4.51 -21.41
CA LEU A 80 11.43 -5.56 -21.09
C LEU A 80 11.41 -6.65 -22.18
N PRO A 81 11.51 -7.93 -21.81
CA PRO A 81 11.48 -9.04 -22.75
C PRO A 81 10.05 -9.47 -23.14
N ILE A 82 9.08 -8.54 -23.10
CA ILE A 82 7.67 -8.73 -23.48
C ILE A 82 7.24 -7.63 -24.44
N ALA A 83 6.37 -7.97 -25.40
CA ALA A 83 5.80 -7.00 -26.35
C ALA A 83 4.64 -6.24 -25.67
N LEU A 84 4.84 -4.98 -25.33
CA LEU A 84 3.84 -4.16 -24.63
C LEU A 84 2.54 -3.97 -25.42
N SER A 85 2.59 -4.03 -26.76
CA SER A 85 1.41 -3.92 -27.63
C SER A 85 0.39 -5.05 -27.46
N SER A 86 0.82 -6.20 -26.93
CA SER A 86 -0.02 -7.37 -26.69
C SER A 86 -0.08 -7.77 -25.21
N ALA A 87 0.64 -7.08 -24.36
CA ALA A 87 0.71 -7.40 -22.93
C ALA A 87 -0.56 -6.92 -22.20
N LYS A 88 -0.96 -7.69 -21.19
CA LYS A 88 -1.89 -7.21 -20.16
C LYS A 88 -1.11 -6.35 -19.19
N VAL A 89 -1.58 -5.14 -18.95
CA VAL A 89 -0.90 -4.20 -18.03
C VAL A 89 -1.80 -3.91 -16.85
N TYR A 90 -1.22 -4.02 -15.67
CA TYR A 90 -1.87 -3.65 -14.41
C TYR A 90 -1.01 -2.60 -13.71
N ARG A 91 -1.63 -1.55 -13.18
CA ARG A 91 -0.98 -0.55 -12.35
C ARG A 91 -1.73 -0.46 -11.03
N ASP A 92 -1.03 -0.71 -9.92
CA ASP A 92 -1.60 -0.76 -8.56
C ASP A 92 -2.86 -1.66 -8.48
N GLY A 93 -2.85 -2.78 -9.20
CA GLY A 93 -3.95 -3.74 -9.25
C GLY A 93 -5.05 -3.45 -10.28
N ALA A 94 -5.12 -2.26 -10.85
CA ALA A 94 -6.07 -1.89 -11.90
C ALA A 94 -5.54 -2.25 -13.30
N ALA A 95 -6.40 -2.75 -14.18
CA ALA A 95 -6.06 -3.00 -15.58
C ALA A 95 -6.01 -1.67 -16.33
N VAL A 96 -4.87 -1.38 -16.97
CA VAL A 96 -4.61 -0.11 -17.63
C VAL A 96 -3.93 -0.33 -18.99
N SER A 97 -3.81 0.73 -19.79
CA SER A 97 -2.95 0.72 -20.98
C SER A 97 -1.47 0.90 -20.59
N ALA A 98 -0.54 0.47 -21.45
CA ALA A 98 0.90 0.66 -21.20
C ALA A 98 1.30 2.15 -21.09
N SER A 99 0.51 3.06 -21.68
CA SER A 99 0.73 4.51 -21.57
C SER A 99 0.41 5.09 -20.19
N ALA A 100 -0.27 4.34 -19.32
CA ALA A 100 -0.54 4.75 -17.94
C ALA A 100 0.65 4.54 -17.00
N ILE A 101 1.68 3.81 -17.42
CA ILE A 101 2.93 3.63 -16.67
C ILE A 101 3.63 4.98 -16.58
N GLN A 102 3.99 5.36 -15.37
CA GLN A 102 4.65 6.63 -15.08
C GLN A 102 6.13 6.43 -14.75
N GLU A 103 6.89 7.49 -14.88
CA GLU A 103 8.28 7.48 -14.48
C GLU A 103 8.43 7.10 -13.00
N TYR A 104 9.42 6.26 -12.71
CA TYR A 104 9.68 5.67 -11.40
C TYR A 104 8.60 4.71 -10.87
N ASP A 105 7.69 4.20 -11.71
CA ASP A 105 6.94 3.02 -11.34
C ASP A 105 7.87 1.79 -11.28
N VAL A 106 7.63 0.89 -10.35
CA VAL A 106 8.38 -0.38 -10.21
C VAL A 106 7.64 -1.47 -10.96
N LEU A 107 8.32 -2.08 -11.93
CA LEU A 107 7.72 -2.99 -12.88
C LEU A 107 8.14 -4.44 -12.61
N TYR A 108 7.18 -5.35 -12.65
CA TYR A 108 7.38 -6.79 -12.70
C TYR A 108 6.66 -7.34 -13.93
N TYR A 109 7.20 -8.39 -14.52
CA TYR A 109 6.61 -8.97 -15.74
C TYR A 109 6.62 -10.49 -15.70
N ASN A 110 5.75 -11.09 -16.48
CA ASN A 110 5.77 -12.52 -16.76
C ASN A 110 5.69 -12.74 -18.27
N ARG A 111 6.72 -13.37 -18.83
CA ARG A 111 6.83 -13.61 -20.28
C ARG A 111 5.74 -14.55 -20.79
N SER A 112 5.50 -15.65 -20.08
CA SER A 112 4.54 -16.69 -20.51
C SER A 112 3.10 -16.19 -20.48
N MET A 113 2.77 -15.30 -19.54
CA MET A 113 1.45 -14.68 -19.41
C MET A 113 1.32 -13.40 -20.24
N ALA A 114 2.40 -12.92 -20.85
CA ALA A 114 2.50 -11.60 -21.49
C ALA A 114 1.87 -10.51 -20.62
N THR A 115 2.27 -10.44 -19.36
CA THR A 115 1.66 -9.55 -18.36
C THR A 115 2.72 -8.68 -17.70
N LEU A 116 2.38 -7.41 -17.51
CA LEU A 116 3.17 -6.39 -16.81
C LEU A 116 2.39 -5.88 -15.61
N TRP A 117 3.03 -5.83 -14.45
CA TRP A 117 2.51 -5.21 -13.24
C TRP A 117 3.39 -4.02 -12.87
N ALA A 118 2.77 -2.89 -12.62
CA ALA A 118 3.42 -1.66 -12.17
C ALA A 118 2.93 -1.29 -10.78
N TYR A 119 3.86 -0.86 -9.94
CA TYR A 119 3.61 -0.40 -8.58
C TYR A 119 4.12 1.03 -8.46
N SER A 120 3.26 1.95 -8.04
CA SER A 120 3.56 3.37 -7.98
C SER A 120 3.92 3.88 -6.58
N ASP A 121 3.88 3.03 -5.56
CA ASP A 121 4.11 3.42 -4.17
C ASP A 121 5.55 3.90 -3.95
N LYS A 122 5.68 5.06 -3.29
CA LYS A 122 6.95 5.77 -3.07
C LYS A 122 6.98 6.36 -1.67
N VAL A 123 8.16 6.40 -1.06
CA VAL A 123 8.40 7.10 0.20
C VAL A 123 9.52 8.09 0.01
N THR A 124 9.22 9.38 0.12
CA THR A 124 10.21 10.45 -0.02
C THR A 124 10.45 11.15 1.30
N GLY A 125 11.70 11.37 1.62
CA GLY A 125 12.12 12.04 2.85
C GLY A 125 13.59 11.78 3.17
N THR A 126 14.01 12.24 4.34
CA THR A 126 15.36 12.04 4.85
C THR A 126 15.55 10.61 5.37
N ILE A 127 16.68 9.98 5.07
CA ILE A 127 17.07 8.69 5.63
C ILE A 127 17.32 8.88 7.14
N GLN A 128 16.50 8.21 7.96
CA GLN A 128 16.53 8.34 9.42
C GLN A 128 17.26 7.18 10.10
N ALA A 129 17.19 5.98 9.53
CA ALA A 129 17.88 4.79 10.04
C ALA A 129 18.19 3.80 8.91
N LEU A 130 19.27 3.04 9.11
CA LEU A 130 19.68 1.88 8.27
C LEU A 130 19.97 0.71 9.21
N GLU A 131 19.18 -0.35 9.11
CA GLU A 131 19.28 -1.50 10.01
C GLU A 131 19.69 -2.76 9.25
N PRO A 132 20.49 -3.66 9.86
CA PRO A 132 21.11 -3.55 11.20
C PRO A 132 22.29 -2.60 11.21
N SER A 133 22.81 -2.18 10.09
CA SER A 133 23.92 -1.20 9.97
C SER A 133 24.01 -0.65 8.55
N GLY A 134 24.66 0.52 8.40
CA GLY A 134 24.99 1.07 7.08
C GLY A 134 25.99 0.24 6.26
N ALA A 135 26.69 -0.73 6.85
CA ALA A 135 27.59 -1.60 6.10
C ALA A 135 26.82 -2.64 5.26
N SER A 136 25.71 -3.15 5.77
CA SER A 136 24.87 -4.13 5.09
C SER A 136 23.41 -3.93 5.51
N PRO A 137 22.75 -2.88 4.99
CA PRO A 137 21.38 -2.59 5.38
C PRO A 137 20.41 -3.60 4.78
N THR A 138 19.47 -4.07 5.57
CA THR A 138 18.33 -4.91 5.17
C THR A 138 17.00 -4.17 5.28
N SER A 139 16.99 -3.04 6.00
CA SER A 139 15.86 -2.12 6.05
C SER A 139 16.33 -0.67 6.14
N VAL A 140 15.46 0.24 5.76
CA VAL A 140 15.68 1.68 5.79
C VAL A 140 14.44 2.39 6.32
N THR A 141 14.65 3.42 7.14
CA THR A 141 13.57 4.29 7.62
C THR A 141 13.67 5.66 6.94
N VAL A 142 12.61 6.03 6.23
CA VAL A 142 12.44 7.33 5.56
C VAL A 142 11.07 7.89 5.92
N ALA A 143 11.00 9.15 6.28
CA ALA A 143 9.76 9.81 6.69
C ALA A 143 8.97 9.01 7.77
N GLY A 144 9.68 8.39 8.72
CA GLY A 144 9.12 7.57 9.79
C GLY A 144 8.58 6.20 9.36
N ARG A 145 8.68 5.87 8.09
CA ARG A 145 8.26 4.59 7.54
C ARG A 145 9.47 3.67 7.36
N THR A 146 9.47 2.52 8.02
CA THR A 146 10.52 1.50 7.87
C THR A 146 10.13 0.52 6.78
N CYS A 147 10.98 0.40 5.76
CA CYS A 147 10.79 -0.49 4.62
C CYS A 147 11.93 -1.51 4.56
N THR A 148 11.62 -2.77 4.30
CA THR A 148 12.63 -3.80 3.99
C THR A 148 13.24 -3.54 2.63
N ILE A 149 14.49 -3.89 2.43
CA ILE A 149 15.18 -3.72 1.15
C ILE A 149 14.99 -5.00 0.32
N GLU A 150 14.41 -4.86 -0.87
CA GLU A 150 14.06 -5.99 -1.74
C GLU A 150 15.21 -6.39 -2.66
N THR A 151 16.00 -5.43 -3.13
CA THR A 151 17.02 -5.67 -4.15
C THR A 151 18.44 -5.44 -3.63
N ALA A 152 19.40 -6.19 -4.18
CA ALA A 152 20.82 -5.99 -3.89
C ALA A 152 21.31 -4.60 -4.35
N SER A 153 20.75 -4.05 -5.44
CA SER A 153 21.09 -2.71 -5.93
C SER A 153 20.64 -1.62 -4.97
N ALA A 154 19.44 -1.74 -4.41
CA ALA A 154 18.97 -0.80 -3.39
C ALA A 154 19.78 -0.93 -2.08
N ALA A 155 20.11 -2.15 -1.65
CA ALA A 155 20.98 -2.37 -0.50
C ALA A 155 22.37 -1.75 -0.70
N TYR A 156 22.94 -1.92 -1.89
CA TYR A 156 24.21 -1.29 -2.23
C TYR A 156 24.12 0.24 -2.23
N ALA A 157 23.10 0.81 -2.86
CA ALA A 157 22.90 2.26 -2.94
C ALA A 157 22.81 2.92 -1.55
N LEU A 158 22.20 2.22 -0.58
CA LEU A 158 22.04 2.65 0.82
C LEU A 158 23.21 2.25 1.72
N SER A 159 24.12 1.40 1.24
CA SER A 159 25.26 0.95 2.05
C SER A 159 26.33 2.03 2.17
N ASN A 160 27.29 1.84 3.09
CA ASN A 160 28.47 2.72 3.24
C ASN A 160 29.33 2.82 1.97
N LEU A 161 29.18 1.92 1.01
CA LEU A 161 29.86 1.94 -0.28
C LEU A 161 29.01 2.57 -1.39
N GLY A 162 27.72 2.76 -1.14
CA GLY A 162 26.77 3.27 -2.11
C GLY A 162 26.71 4.81 -2.15
N GLN A 163 25.63 5.33 -2.70
CA GLN A 163 25.48 6.75 -2.99
C GLN A 163 24.82 7.53 -1.82
N TYR A 164 23.92 6.89 -1.06
CA TYR A 164 23.09 7.58 -0.06
C TYR A 164 23.49 7.26 1.37
N ARG A 165 23.34 8.23 2.26
CA ARG A 165 23.74 8.19 3.68
C ARG A 165 22.62 8.62 4.60
N LEU A 166 22.74 8.31 5.88
CA LEU A 166 21.89 8.91 6.92
C LEU A 166 21.90 10.44 6.77
N GLY A 167 20.72 11.04 6.78
CA GLY A 167 20.52 12.47 6.60
C GLY A 167 20.29 12.91 5.15
N ASP A 168 20.58 12.06 4.14
CA ASP A 168 20.28 12.38 2.74
C ASP A 168 18.78 12.28 2.46
N THR A 169 18.30 13.17 1.58
CA THR A 169 16.92 13.12 1.08
C THR A 169 16.84 12.21 -0.14
N VAL A 170 15.99 11.21 -0.05
CA VAL A 170 15.79 10.18 -1.09
C VAL A 170 14.32 9.91 -1.35
N THR A 171 14.06 9.28 -2.47
CA THR A 171 12.79 8.60 -2.76
C THR A 171 13.04 7.10 -2.86
N LEU A 172 12.38 6.34 -1.99
CA LEU A 172 12.31 4.89 -2.06
C LEU A 172 11.22 4.50 -3.04
N LEU A 173 11.55 3.71 -4.05
CA LEU A 173 10.60 3.14 -4.99
C LEU A 173 10.23 1.75 -4.47
N LEU A 174 8.95 1.55 -4.13
CA LEU A 174 8.51 0.32 -3.48
C LEU A 174 8.00 -0.69 -4.50
N GLY A 175 8.42 -1.94 -4.32
CA GLY A 175 7.98 -3.07 -5.12
C GLY A 175 6.65 -3.66 -4.65
N ARG A 176 6.27 -4.76 -5.25
CA ARG A 176 4.99 -5.46 -5.04
C ARG A 176 4.71 -5.87 -3.58
N THR A 177 5.75 -6.07 -2.78
CA THR A 177 5.64 -6.45 -1.37
C THR A 177 5.78 -5.26 -0.42
N GLY A 178 5.90 -4.04 -0.97
CA GLY A 178 6.23 -2.83 -0.21
C GLY A 178 7.69 -2.73 0.19
N GLY A 179 8.55 -3.63 -0.30
CA GLY A 179 10.00 -3.56 -0.14
C GLY A 179 10.64 -2.55 -1.08
N VAL A 180 11.82 -2.04 -0.73
CA VAL A 180 12.56 -1.07 -1.53
C VAL A 180 13.19 -1.77 -2.73
N ALA A 181 12.63 -1.54 -3.90
CA ALA A 181 13.14 -2.06 -5.17
C ALA A 181 14.28 -1.19 -5.72
N ALA A 182 14.20 0.12 -5.54
CA ALA A 182 15.24 1.06 -5.93
C ALA A 182 15.21 2.32 -5.06
N VAL A 183 16.30 3.07 -5.09
CA VAL A 183 16.43 4.36 -4.40
C VAL A 183 16.89 5.40 -5.41
N VAL A 184 16.24 6.55 -5.40
CA VAL A 184 16.57 7.69 -6.26
C VAL A 184 16.72 8.95 -5.41
N GLY A 185 17.47 9.93 -5.89
CA GLY A 185 17.61 11.22 -5.20
C GLY A 185 16.26 11.93 -5.06
N GLY A 186 16.12 12.77 -4.05
CA GLY A 186 14.86 13.43 -3.71
C GLY A 186 14.23 14.24 -4.84
N VAL A 187 15.03 14.89 -5.69
CA VAL A 187 14.55 15.68 -6.88
C VAL A 187 14.00 14.78 -7.97
N ALA A 188 14.49 13.55 -8.10
CA ALA A 188 14.12 12.67 -9.19
C ALA A 188 12.63 12.26 -9.17
N ALA A 189 11.98 12.38 -8.02
CA ALA A 189 10.56 12.11 -7.88
C ALA A 189 9.75 13.41 -7.71
N GLN A 190 9.69 14.24 -8.73
CA GLN A 190 8.94 15.51 -8.75
C GLN A 190 7.45 15.40 -8.35
N ASN A 191 6.95 14.20 -8.13
CA ASN A 191 5.59 13.91 -7.66
C ASN A 191 5.54 13.36 -6.23
N SER A 192 6.52 13.68 -5.39
CA SER A 192 6.51 13.28 -3.97
C SER A 192 5.60 14.16 -3.11
N GLU A 193 4.70 14.90 -3.73
CA GLU A 193 3.67 15.64 -3.03
C GLU A 193 2.69 14.67 -2.37
N LYS A 194 2.54 14.79 -1.05
CA LYS A 194 1.52 14.08 -0.29
C LYS A 194 0.45 15.05 0.21
N VAL A 195 -0.79 14.68 0.05
CA VAL A 195 -1.94 15.39 0.63
C VAL A 195 -2.57 14.51 1.68
N GLY A 196 -3.00 15.07 2.78
CA GLY A 196 -3.61 14.30 3.84
C GLY A 196 -3.98 15.16 5.06
N VAL A 197 -4.20 14.48 6.16
CA VAL A 197 -4.63 15.10 7.42
C VAL A 197 -3.58 14.88 8.49
N VAL A 198 -3.26 15.92 9.26
CA VAL A 198 -2.36 15.85 10.41
C VAL A 198 -3.01 15.01 11.51
N THR A 199 -2.33 13.95 11.94
CA THR A 199 -2.80 13.06 13.02
C THR A 199 -2.04 13.24 14.31
N ALA A 200 -0.81 13.79 14.27
CA ALA A 200 -0.06 14.15 15.46
C ALA A 200 0.92 15.30 15.17
N VAL A 201 1.16 16.14 16.19
CA VAL A 201 2.24 17.12 16.23
C VAL A 201 2.97 16.93 17.58
N GLU A 202 4.20 16.43 17.52
CA GLU A 202 4.97 16.04 18.70
C GLU A 202 6.46 16.32 18.51
N ASN A 203 7.24 16.25 19.59
CA ASN A 203 8.70 16.27 19.47
C ASN A 203 9.24 14.85 19.34
N ALA A 204 10.13 14.63 18.39
CA ALA A 204 10.79 13.35 18.18
C ALA A 204 12.31 13.53 18.04
N SER A 205 13.07 12.49 18.39
CA SER A 205 14.53 12.46 18.26
C SER A 205 14.91 11.83 16.92
N TYR A 206 15.87 12.45 16.26
CA TYR A 206 16.41 12.03 14.96
C TYR A 206 17.93 11.87 15.06
N SER A 207 18.50 10.96 14.25
CA SER A 207 19.94 10.85 14.09
C SER A 207 20.48 12.03 13.25
N ASP A 208 21.64 12.58 13.64
CA ASP A 208 22.35 13.59 12.86
C ASP A 208 23.28 12.99 11.78
N GLY A 209 23.27 11.67 11.64
CA GLY A 209 24.14 10.94 10.70
C GLY A 209 25.63 10.90 11.09
N LYS A 210 26.02 11.54 12.20
CA LYS A 210 27.40 11.63 12.71
C LYS A 210 27.57 10.93 14.06
N GLY A 211 26.59 10.12 14.46
CA GLY A 211 26.56 9.40 15.73
C GLY A 211 25.90 10.17 16.86
N GLY A 212 25.39 11.39 16.63
CA GLY A 212 24.59 12.16 17.55
C GLY A 212 23.09 12.08 17.25
N THR A 213 22.31 12.69 18.14
CA THR A 213 20.86 12.84 17.96
C THR A 213 20.44 14.29 18.19
N TYR A 214 19.41 14.74 17.49
CA TYR A 214 18.75 16.01 17.72
C TYR A 214 17.25 15.83 17.89
N THR A 215 16.60 16.72 18.62
CA THR A 215 15.15 16.72 18.80
C THR A 215 14.54 17.77 17.86
N ALA A 216 13.52 17.37 17.12
CA ALA A 216 12.76 18.28 16.27
C ALA A 216 11.26 18.09 16.47
N GLN A 217 10.51 19.18 16.31
CA GLN A 217 9.06 19.06 16.18
C GLN A 217 8.75 18.25 14.93
N THR A 218 7.81 17.33 15.06
CA THR A 218 7.46 16.35 14.03
C THR A 218 5.97 16.40 13.78
N VAL A 219 5.61 16.42 12.51
CA VAL A 219 4.21 16.27 12.05
C VAL A 219 4.02 14.87 11.52
N THR A 220 3.00 14.18 12.03
CA THR A 220 2.52 12.92 11.45
C THR A 220 1.34 13.24 10.53
N LEU A 221 1.45 12.83 9.28
CA LEU A 221 0.46 12.97 8.23
C LEU A 221 -0.12 11.61 7.89
N LEU A 222 -1.44 11.46 7.92
CA LEU A 222 -2.14 10.38 7.25
C LEU A 222 -2.51 10.85 5.85
N ALA A 223 -1.86 10.31 4.83
CA ALA A 223 -2.00 10.77 3.45
C ALA A 223 -3.12 10.05 2.69
N THR A 224 -3.52 10.61 1.54
CA THR A 224 -4.59 10.08 0.68
C THR A 224 -4.30 8.67 0.16
N ASP A 225 -3.04 8.25 0.11
CA ASP A 225 -2.63 6.87 -0.19
C ASP A 225 -2.88 5.88 0.96
N GLY A 226 -3.39 6.36 2.11
CA GLY A 226 -3.66 5.56 3.30
C GLY A 226 -2.44 5.27 4.17
N GLN A 227 -1.28 5.85 3.84
CA GLN A 227 -0.04 5.65 4.59
C GLN A 227 0.22 6.81 5.56
N SER A 228 0.89 6.51 6.68
CA SER A 228 1.33 7.52 7.63
C SER A 228 2.78 7.90 7.35
N TYR A 229 3.05 9.21 7.35
CA TYR A 229 4.36 9.79 7.15
C TYR A 229 4.71 10.71 8.31
N ARG A 230 5.96 10.71 8.73
CA ARG A 230 6.46 11.56 9.83
C ARG A 230 7.57 12.46 9.30
N TYR A 231 7.35 13.75 9.37
CA TYR A 231 8.29 14.75 8.88
C TYR A 231 8.79 15.62 10.03
N PRO A 232 10.13 15.77 10.22
CA PRO A 232 10.66 16.82 11.06
C PRO A 232 10.32 18.16 10.43
N TYR A 233 9.51 18.95 11.11
CA TYR A 233 9.03 20.23 10.61
C TYR A 233 8.60 21.12 11.76
N ASN A 234 9.01 22.39 11.74
CA ASN A 234 8.52 23.37 12.71
C ASN A 234 7.05 23.73 12.36
N ALA A 235 6.14 23.03 13.00
CA ALA A 235 4.71 23.05 12.70
C ALA A 235 3.95 24.12 13.50
N THR A 236 4.52 25.30 13.68
CA THR A 236 3.87 26.39 14.44
C THR A 236 2.43 26.60 14.00
N GLY A 237 1.50 26.40 14.94
CA GLY A 237 0.08 26.55 14.71
C GLY A 237 -0.63 25.39 13.96
N MET A 238 0.08 24.33 13.58
CA MET A 238 -0.58 23.10 13.07
C MET A 238 -1.15 22.28 14.22
N LYS A 239 -2.25 21.59 13.94
CA LYS A 239 -2.96 20.73 14.91
C LYS A 239 -3.53 19.51 14.23
N ASN A 240 -3.89 18.52 15.03
CA ASN A 240 -4.61 17.35 14.55
C ASN A 240 -5.87 17.75 13.78
N GLY A 241 -6.13 17.07 12.68
CA GLY A 241 -7.25 17.35 11.79
C GLY A 241 -6.97 18.41 10.72
N ASP A 242 -5.82 19.13 10.77
CA ASP A 242 -5.48 20.06 9.70
C ASP A 242 -5.23 19.34 8.37
N LEU A 243 -5.85 19.83 7.31
CA LEU A 243 -5.63 19.35 5.95
C LEU A 243 -4.37 20.03 5.40
N VAL A 244 -3.39 19.23 4.97
CA VAL A 244 -2.09 19.75 4.53
C VAL A 244 -1.59 19.08 3.26
N ARG A 245 -0.75 19.82 2.56
CA ARG A 245 0.10 19.34 1.47
C ARG A 245 1.53 19.33 1.95
N VAL A 246 2.21 18.21 1.78
CA VAL A 246 3.63 18.06 2.03
C VAL A 246 4.36 17.96 0.70
N THR A 247 5.39 18.78 0.53
CA THR A 247 6.31 18.70 -0.60
C THR A 247 7.71 18.47 -0.05
N VAL A 248 8.42 17.51 -0.59
CA VAL A 248 9.82 17.22 -0.25
C VAL A 248 10.70 17.73 -1.39
N SER A 249 11.76 18.46 -1.04
CA SER A 249 12.74 19.02 -2.00
C SER A 249 14.17 18.71 -1.53
N ASP A 250 15.13 18.73 -2.46
CA ASP A 250 16.57 18.52 -2.14
C ASP A 250 17.24 19.76 -1.54
N GLU A 251 16.58 20.89 -1.55
CA GLU A 251 17.14 22.12 -0.98
C GLU A 251 17.16 22.06 0.56
N ALA A 252 18.10 22.75 1.14
CA ALA A 252 18.35 22.74 2.59
C ALA A 252 17.07 23.00 3.39
N GLY A 253 16.56 21.95 4.05
CA GLY A 253 15.30 21.97 4.78
C GLY A 253 14.29 20.94 4.31
N GLY A 254 14.46 20.41 3.13
CA GLY A 254 13.87 19.17 2.59
C GLY A 254 12.35 19.06 2.57
N VAL A 255 11.64 19.60 3.57
CA VAL A 255 10.19 19.39 3.74
C VAL A 255 9.46 20.71 3.89
N THR A 256 8.44 20.92 3.07
CA THR A 256 7.51 22.05 3.19
C THR A 256 6.11 21.52 3.46
N LEU A 257 5.49 21.98 4.53
CA LEU A 257 4.08 21.73 4.84
C LEU A 257 3.26 22.99 4.60
N ARG A 258 2.22 22.84 3.79
CA ARG A 258 1.28 23.91 3.52
C ARG A 258 -0.13 23.48 3.90
N ARG A 259 -0.78 24.25 4.79
CA ARG A 259 -2.20 24.05 5.08
C ARG A 259 -3.03 24.35 3.83
N LEU A 260 -3.97 23.45 3.54
CA LEU A 260 -4.92 23.60 2.44
C LEU A 260 -6.26 24.12 2.97
N THR A 261 -6.93 24.91 2.17
CA THR A 261 -8.33 25.26 2.39
C THR A 261 -9.23 24.14 1.86
N SER A 262 -10.32 23.87 2.56
CA SER A 262 -11.32 22.91 2.09
C SER A 262 -11.91 23.39 0.74
N VAL A 263 -12.01 22.44 -0.19
CA VAL A 263 -12.65 22.65 -1.50
C VAL A 263 -13.82 21.68 -1.57
N SER A 264 -15.02 22.21 -1.61
CA SER A 264 -16.24 21.40 -1.60
C SER A 264 -16.54 20.80 -2.97
N LEU A 265 -16.98 19.56 -2.98
CA LEU A 265 -17.54 18.85 -4.13
C LEU A 265 -18.86 18.21 -3.68
N SER A 266 -19.89 18.33 -4.50
CA SER A 266 -21.16 17.64 -4.25
C SER A 266 -21.60 16.90 -5.51
N GLY A 267 -22.28 15.77 -5.31
CA GLY A 267 -22.79 14.94 -6.40
C GLY A 267 -22.97 13.49 -5.98
N LYS A 268 -23.71 12.76 -6.77
CA LYS A 268 -23.86 11.33 -6.59
C LYS A 268 -22.73 10.60 -7.31
N VAL A 269 -22.11 9.66 -6.62
CA VAL A 269 -21.21 8.70 -7.26
C VAL A 269 -22.05 7.73 -8.08
N ASN A 270 -21.68 7.49 -9.33
CA ASN A 270 -22.40 6.56 -10.21
C ASN A 270 -22.31 5.11 -9.69
N ALA A 271 -23.11 4.22 -10.27
CA ALA A 271 -23.19 2.83 -9.81
C ALA A 271 -21.89 2.04 -9.96
N ASP A 272 -21.03 2.46 -10.88
CA ASP A 272 -19.75 1.79 -11.17
C ASP A 272 -18.58 2.40 -10.35
N GLY A 273 -18.84 3.46 -9.55
CA GLY A 273 -17.82 4.13 -8.75
C GLY A 273 -16.78 4.91 -9.58
N THR A 274 -17.08 5.24 -10.85
CA THR A 274 -16.12 5.86 -11.77
C THR A 274 -16.32 7.37 -11.95
N LYS A 275 -17.39 7.95 -11.40
CA LYS A 275 -17.71 9.38 -11.54
C LYS A 275 -18.38 9.93 -10.29
N VAL A 276 -18.06 11.19 -9.97
CA VAL A 276 -18.77 12.01 -8.96
C VAL A 276 -19.38 13.21 -9.67
N GLY A 277 -20.71 13.23 -9.81
CA GLY A 277 -21.37 14.27 -10.60
C GLY A 277 -20.86 14.28 -12.03
N SER A 278 -20.24 15.39 -12.46
CA SER A 278 -19.65 15.54 -13.80
C SER A 278 -18.17 15.11 -13.90
N TYR A 279 -17.48 14.90 -12.79
CA TYR A 279 -16.06 14.56 -12.77
C TYR A 279 -15.85 13.05 -12.84
N ALA A 280 -14.94 12.58 -13.69
CA ALA A 280 -14.43 11.23 -13.64
C ALA A 280 -13.53 11.05 -12.42
N LEU A 281 -13.50 9.86 -11.85
CA LEU A 281 -12.48 9.43 -10.90
C LEU A 281 -11.38 8.72 -11.68
N ALA A 282 -10.13 9.09 -11.44
CA ALA A 282 -9.00 8.38 -12.00
C ALA A 282 -8.99 6.92 -11.47
N ASP A 283 -8.53 5.98 -12.29
CA ASP A 283 -8.48 4.55 -11.91
C ASP A 283 -7.65 4.31 -10.64
N ASN A 284 -6.64 5.13 -10.41
CA ASN A 284 -5.76 5.10 -9.25
C ASN A 284 -6.04 6.23 -8.25
N ALA A 285 -7.25 6.77 -8.23
CA ALA A 285 -7.61 7.85 -7.31
C ALA A 285 -7.30 7.48 -5.86
N GLU A 286 -6.58 8.36 -5.19
CA GLU A 286 -6.26 8.24 -3.77
C GLU A 286 -7.35 8.93 -2.96
N ILE A 287 -8.16 8.16 -2.23
CA ILE A 287 -9.28 8.67 -1.44
C ILE A 287 -9.05 8.30 0.01
N LEU A 288 -9.10 9.31 0.88
CA LEU A 288 -9.01 9.15 2.32
C LEU A 288 -10.34 9.61 2.96
N ASP A 289 -10.96 8.76 3.74
CA ASP A 289 -12.09 9.12 4.59
C ASP A 289 -11.59 9.33 6.01
N VAL A 290 -11.90 10.48 6.62
CA VAL A 290 -11.37 10.87 7.94
C VAL A 290 -12.46 11.27 8.89
N SER A 291 -12.27 11.00 10.19
CA SER A 291 -13.10 11.49 11.30
C SER A 291 -12.27 11.51 12.58
N ASP A 292 -12.38 12.59 13.36
CA ASP A 292 -11.78 12.70 14.70
C ASP A 292 -10.29 12.30 14.81
N GLY A 293 -9.51 12.62 13.78
CA GLY A 293 -8.06 12.32 13.74
C GLY A 293 -7.71 10.90 13.31
N TYR A 294 -8.69 10.09 12.96
CA TYR A 294 -8.52 8.78 12.32
C TYR A 294 -8.83 8.88 10.84
N GLY A 295 -8.41 7.88 10.06
CA GLY A 295 -8.74 7.83 8.65
C GLY A 295 -8.44 6.49 8.04
N VAL A 296 -9.10 6.21 6.92
CA VAL A 296 -8.94 4.97 6.18
C VAL A 296 -8.89 5.27 4.68
N ARG A 297 -8.03 4.58 3.95
CA ARG A 297 -8.04 4.63 2.50
C ARG A 297 -9.31 3.96 1.97
N VAL A 298 -9.98 4.65 1.06
CA VAL A 298 -11.20 4.18 0.40
C VAL A 298 -10.94 4.02 -1.09
N TYR A 299 -11.42 2.95 -1.68
CA TYR A 299 -11.36 2.75 -3.12
C TYR A 299 -12.62 3.29 -3.80
N PRO A 300 -12.52 3.78 -5.06
CA PRO A 300 -13.66 4.34 -5.79
C PRO A 300 -14.92 3.46 -5.80
N SER A 301 -14.74 2.15 -5.92
CA SER A 301 -15.85 1.17 -5.89
C SER A 301 -16.65 1.17 -4.58
N ARG A 302 -16.01 1.52 -3.45
CA ARG A 302 -16.68 1.60 -2.13
C ARG A 302 -17.65 2.78 -2.05
N LEU A 303 -17.44 3.80 -2.88
CA LEU A 303 -18.31 4.98 -2.94
C LEU A 303 -19.48 4.82 -3.92
N ALA A 304 -19.57 3.71 -4.66
CA ALA A 304 -20.60 3.48 -5.67
C ALA A 304 -22.01 3.75 -5.09
N GLY A 305 -22.77 4.63 -5.74
CA GLY A 305 -24.11 5.02 -5.35
C GLY A 305 -24.20 6.00 -4.18
N VAL A 306 -23.10 6.36 -3.52
CA VAL A 306 -23.05 7.31 -2.41
C VAL A 306 -23.33 8.72 -2.92
N SER A 307 -24.09 9.49 -2.16
CA SER A 307 -24.34 10.92 -2.42
C SER A 307 -23.40 11.77 -1.55
N LEU A 308 -22.49 12.49 -2.18
CA LEU A 308 -21.56 13.40 -1.52
C LEU A 308 -22.17 14.79 -1.42
N SER A 309 -22.09 15.39 -0.24
CA SER A 309 -22.43 16.80 0.01
C SER A 309 -21.16 17.65 0.08
N GLY A 310 -21.29 18.96 -0.05
CA GLY A 310 -20.16 19.86 0.12
C GLY A 310 -19.51 19.79 1.51
N ALA A 311 -20.23 19.34 2.53
CA ALA A 311 -19.69 19.11 3.88
C ALA A 311 -18.97 17.75 3.99
N SER A 312 -19.32 16.79 3.14
CA SER A 312 -18.71 15.45 3.14
C SER A 312 -17.36 15.41 2.42
N VAL A 313 -17.01 16.44 1.63
CA VAL A 313 -15.76 16.50 0.88
C VAL A 313 -14.93 17.67 1.38
N ARG A 314 -13.79 17.36 2.00
CA ARG A 314 -12.87 18.38 2.53
C ARG A 314 -11.88 18.86 1.47
N TYR A 315 -11.53 17.99 0.53
CA TYR A 315 -10.55 18.30 -0.50
C TYR A 315 -10.74 17.38 -1.71
N TYR A 316 -10.45 17.88 -2.87
CA TYR A 316 -10.17 17.09 -4.07
C TYR A 316 -9.18 17.83 -4.97
N SER A 317 -8.48 17.09 -5.80
CA SER A 317 -7.65 17.60 -6.89
C SER A 317 -7.95 16.87 -8.19
N LEU A 318 -7.56 17.49 -9.29
CA LEU A 318 -7.71 16.94 -10.62
C LEU A 318 -6.33 16.68 -11.21
N ASN A 319 -6.19 15.57 -11.91
CA ASN A 319 -5.02 15.27 -12.72
C ASN A 319 -5.01 16.07 -14.04
N GLY A 320 -3.98 15.90 -14.86
CA GLY A 320 -3.86 16.57 -16.14
C GLY A 320 -4.95 16.22 -17.17
N ALA A 321 -5.71 15.15 -16.96
CA ALA A 321 -6.86 14.77 -17.78
C ALA A 321 -8.20 15.35 -17.27
N GLY A 322 -8.17 16.09 -16.15
CA GLY A 322 -9.36 16.66 -15.52
C GLY A 322 -10.16 15.65 -14.69
N GLU A 323 -9.56 14.52 -14.31
CA GLU A 323 -10.16 13.50 -13.47
C GLU A 323 -9.76 13.71 -12.00
N ILE A 324 -10.62 13.39 -11.07
CA ILE A 324 -10.29 13.41 -9.64
C ILE A 324 -9.24 12.35 -9.36
N ASP A 325 -8.04 12.79 -8.96
CA ASP A 325 -6.91 11.93 -8.60
C ASP A 325 -6.72 11.78 -7.09
N ARG A 326 -7.14 12.79 -6.30
CA ARG A 326 -7.11 12.75 -4.84
C ARG A 326 -8.38 13.31 -4.25
N MET A 327 -8.83 12.73 -3.13
CA MET A 327 -9.99 13.21 -2.38
C MET A 327 -9.82 12.95 -0.88
N VAL A 328 -10.23 13.91 -0.06
CA VAL A 328 -10.37 13.72 1.39
C VAL A 328 -11.83 13.93 1.75
N LEU A 329 -12.42 12.91 2.34
CA LEU A 329 -13.80 12.86 2.79
C LEU A 329 -13.90 13.11 4.30
N GLU A 330 -15.08 13.41 4.80
CA GLU A 330 -15.40 13.56 6.22
C GLU A 330 -16.50 12.58 6.57
N ASP A 331 -16.15 11.45 7.21
CA ASP A 331 -17.04 10.43 7.75
C ASP A 331 -18.15 9.96 6.78
N VAL A 332 -17.74 9.58 5.57
CA VAL A 332 -18.69 9.22 4.51
C VAL A 332 -18.98 7.73 4.46
N THR A 333 -17.97 6.90 4.67
CA THR A 333 -18.08 5.44 4.45
C THR A 333 -18.41 4.68 5.71
N GLY A 334 -18.12 5.23 6.89
CA GLY A 334 -18.18 4.52 8.16
C GLY A 334 -17.13 3.40 8.31
N ASP A 335 -16.21 3.24 7.35
CA ASP A 335 -15.21 2.17 7.34
C ASP A 335 -14.13 2.35 8.44
N MET A 336 -14.11 3.50 9.11
CA MET A 336 -13.27 3.76 10.29
C MET A 336 -13.82 3.11 11.57
N HIS A 337 -15.08 2.73 11.58
CA HIS A 337 -15.70 2.10 12.74
C HIS A 337 -15.48 0.59 12.69
N GLN A 338 -14.90 0.06 13.76
CA GLN A 338 -14.79 -1.38 13.95
C GLN A 338 -15.93 -1.83 14.87
N TYR A 339 -16.60 -2.89 14.48
CA TYR A 339 -17.66 -3.51 15.26
C TYR A 339 -17.17 -4.83 15.84
N GLY A 340 -17.33 -5.00 17.13
CA GLY A 340 -16.91 -6.21 17.83
C GLY A 340 -17.84 -6.54 18.97
N MET A 341 -17.70 -7.75 19.50
CA MET A 341 -18.41 -8.19 20.70
C MET A 341 -17.59 -7.81 21.93
N LEU A 342 -18.22 -7.09 22.87
CA LEU A 342 -17.58 -6.80 24.17
C LEU A 342 -17.44 -8.11 24.94
N THR A 343 -16.20 -8.54 25.15
CA THR A 343 -15.88 -9.83 25.82
C THR A 343 -15.54 -9.65 27.28
N ASN A 344 -14.96 -8.51 27.66
CA ASN A 344 -14.54 -8.26 29.04
C ASN A 344 -14.62 -6.78 29.40
N VAL A 345 -15.01 -6.49 30.66
CA VAL A 345 -14.99 -5.17 31.27
C VAL A 345 -14.34 -5.31 32.64
N THR A 346 -13.17 -4.73 32.80
CA THR A 346 -12.42 -4.75 34.07
C THR A 346 -12.47 -3.39 34.73
N THR A 347 -12.85 -3.33 35.99
CA THR A 347 -12.76 -2.12 36.81
C THR A 347 -11.37 -2.02 37.46
N ILE A 348 -10.70 -0.91 37.24
CA ILE A 348 -9.38 -0.63 37.80
C ILE A 348 -9.53 0.46 38.88
N PRO A 349 -9.44 0.08 40.16
CA PRO A 349 -9.52 1.04 41.26
C PRO A 349 -8.30 1.95 41.29
N THR A 350 -8.50 3.26 41.41
CA THR A 350 -7.40 4.24 41.45
C THR A 350 -7.07 4.69 42.89
N GLY A 351 -7.77 4.17 43.90
CA GLY A 351 -7.62 4.63 45.29
C GLY A 351 -8.26 6.00 45.59
N GLY A 352 -8.90 6.62 44.62
CA GLY A 352 -9.64 7.87 44.68
C GLY A 352 -11.13 7.71 44.45
N MET A 353 -11.84 8.84 44.20
CA MET A 353 -13.29 8.84 43.95
C MET A 353 -13.68 8.36 42.54
N SER A 354 -12.73 8.06 41.65
CA SER A 354 -12.99 7.64 40.28
C SER A 354 -12.30 6.30 40.01
N ASN A 355 -12.96 5.44 39.23
CA ASN A 355 -12.38 4.21 38.70
C ASN A 355 -12.07 4.39 37.21
N TYR A 356 -11.09 3.65 36.70
CA TYR A 356 -10.94 3.42 35.27
C TYR A 356 -11.59 2.10 34.89
N TYR A 357 -12.04 2.02 33.66
CA TYR A 357 -12.62 0.81 33.06
C TYR A 357 -11.79 0.43 31.86
N SER A 358 -11.40 -0.83 31.77
CA SER A 358 -10.75 -1.44 30.62
C SER A 358 -11.76 -2.32 29.91
N TYR A 359 -11.78 -2.27 28.59
CA TYR A 359 -12.69 -3.00 27.75
C TYR A 359 -11.91 -3.88 26.77
N GLU A 360 -12.40 -5.10 26.56
CA GLU A 360 -11.86 -6.00 25.53
C GLU A 360 -12.97 -6.31 24.52
N LEU A 361 -12.70 -6.12 23.25
CA LEU A 361 -13.57 -6.44 22.14
C LEU A 361 -13.00 -7.59 21.34
N ASP A 362 -13.85 -8.56 20.99
CA ASP A 362 -13.60 -9.52 19.93
C ASP A 362 -14.07 -8.93 18.60
N VAL A 363 -13.17 -8.77 17.65
CA VAL A 363 -13.44 -8.33 16.27
C VAL A 363 -12.99 -9.42 15.34
N GLY A 364 -13.93 -10.24 14.87
CA GLY A 364 -13.63 -11.33 13.93
C GLY A 364 -12.68 -12.40 14.47
N GLY A 365 -12.74 -12.70 15.79
CA GLY A 365 -11.89 -13.70 16.44
C GLY A 365 -10.56 -13.13 16.97
N VAL A 366 -10.33 -11.83 16.85
CA VAL A 366 -9.14 -11.15 17.39
C VAL A 366 -9.55 -10.28 18.56
N SER A 367 -8.91 -10.44 19.73
CA SER A 367 -9.17 -9.64 20.92
C SER A 367 -8.40 -8.33 20.87
N TYR A 368 -9.11 -7.21 21.04
CA TYR A 368 -8.56 -5.86 21.14
C TYR A 368 -8.83 -5.25 22.50
N ALA A 369 -7.76 -4.81 23.17
CA ALA A 369 -7.88 -4.00 24.38
C ALA A 369 -8.11 -2.51 23.98
N LEU A 370 -9.20 -1.93 24.45
CA LEU A 370 -9.46 -0.50 24.24
C LEU A 370 -8.72 0.36 25.26
N PRO A 371 -8.44 1.63 24.94
CA PRO A 371 -7.94 2.60 25.93
C PRO A 371 -8.84 2.66 27.17
N GLN A 372 -8.22 2.86 28.33
CA GLN A 372 -8.96 2.99 29.59
C GLN A 372 -9.88 4.21 29.54
N SER A 373 -11.08 4.05 30.05
CA SER A 373 -12.09 5.11 30.14
C SER A 373 -12.48 5.37 31.60
N THR A 374 -12.74 6.63 31.94
CA THR A 374 -13.37 7.00 33.23
C THR A 374 -14.88 6.80 33.22
N THR A 375 -15.47 6.58 32.06
CA THR A 375 -16.91 6.27 31.90
C THR A 375 -17.08 4.76 31.78
N LYS A 376 -18.03 4.23 32.52
CA LYS A 376 -18.48 2.85 32.36
C LYS A 376 -19.58 2.84 31.29
N TYR A 377 -19.32 2.16 30.19
CA TYR A 377 -20.26 1.95 29.10
C TYR A 377 -21.06 0.66 29.30
#